data_3cfd059a68e487abc215472e6eff6ff5
#
_entry.id   3cfd059a68e487abc215472e6eff6ff5
#
_cell.length_a   1.000
_cell.length_b   1.000
_cell.length_c   1.000
_cell.angle_alpha   90.00
_cell.angle_beta   90.00
_cell.angle_gamma   90.00
#
_symmetry.space_group_name_H-M   'P 1'
#
loop_
_entity.id
_entity.type
_entity.pdbx_description
1 polymer ?
#
loop_
_entity_poly.entity_id
_entity_poly.type
_entity_poly.pdbx_seq_one_letter_code
_entity_poly.pdbx_strand_id
1 'polypeptide(L)'
;FFVNDRTNGKLINAFPFVKDITWAKGFDLSTGRPIYTEGGRPGDPTAAGEDGKKGKTVFSAPSFLGGKNQMQMAYNPQTGLFYVPANEWGMDIWNEPVSYKRGAAYLGAGFTIKALHDDYIGALRAVDPVAGKIVWENKNFAPLWGGVLTTGGGLSFYGTPEGFLKALDAKTGKEVWSFQTGSGVVAPP
;
A
#
# COMPACT_ATOMS: atom_id res chain seq x y z
N PHE A 1 -2.68 5.93 -5.95
CA PHE A 1 -2.56 5.49 -7.35
C PHE A 1 -2.45 6.72 -8.24
N PHE A 2 -1.45 6.74 -9.13
CA PHE A 2 -1.22 7.87 -10.06
C PHE A 2 -1.42 7.39 -11.48
N VAL A 3 -2.10 8.22 -12.27
CA VAL A 3 -2.29 8.01 -13.72
C VAL A 3 -1.63 9.17 -14.43
N ASN A 4 -0.57 8.89 -15.16
CA ASN A 4 0.21 9.88 -15.86
C ASN A 4 0.12 9.67 -17.38
N ASP A 5 0.15 10.75 -18.14
CA ASP A 5 0.37 10.69 -19.58
C ASP A 5 1.79 10.19 -19.85
N ARG A 6 1.91 9.04 -20.48
CA ARG A 6 3.21 8.39 -20.75
C ARG A 6 4.08 9.16 -21.75
N THR A 7 3.50 10.10 -22.51
CA THR A 7 4.23 10.87 -23.53
C THR A 7 5.00 12.05 -22.93
N ASN A 8 4.49 12.62 -21.83
CA ASN A 8 5.04 13.86 -21.26
C ASN A 8 5.10 13.87 -19.73
N GLY A 9 4.63 12.81 -19.07
CA GLY A 9 4.64 12.67 -17.61
C GLY A 9 3.57 13.48 -16.87
N LYS A 10 2.68 14.17 -17.57
CA LYS A 10 1.63 14.97 -16.94
C LYS A 10 0.70 14.09 -16.09
N LEU A 11 0.42 14.53 -14.88
CA LEU A 11 -0.54 13.86 -14.01
C LEU A 11 -1.96 14.06 -14.55
N ILE A 12 -2.63 12.94 -14.87
CA ILE A 12 -4.02 12.92 -15.33
C ILE A 12 -4.96 12.74 -14.16
N ASN A 13 -4.63 11.80 -13.24
CA ASN A 13 -5.44 11.50 -12.09
C ASN A 13 -4.56 11.01 -10.92
N ALA A 14 -5.04 11.25 -9.69
CA ALA A 14 -4.43 10.74 -8.46
C ALA A 14 -5.53 10.45 -7.45
N PHE A 15 -5.61 9.22 -6.97
CA PHE A 15 -6.64 8.80 -6.03
C PHE A 15 -6.13 7.74 -5.05
N PRO A 16 -6.73 7.64 -3.85
CA PRO A 16 -6.32 6.66 -2.86
C PRO A 16 -6.73 5.24 -3.31
N PHE A 17 -5.87 4.27 -3.00
CA PHE A 17 -6.17 2.84 -3.07
C PHE A 17 -6.07 2.17 -1.69
N VAL A 18 -5.81 2.96 -0.65
CA VAL A 18 -5.92 2.64 0.78
C VAL A 18 -6.90 3.60 1.42
N LYS A 19 -7.50 3.22 2.55
CA LYS A 19 -8.57 4.01 3.20
C LYS A 19 -8.01 5.11 4.08
N ASP A 20 -6.98 4.80 4.84
CA ASP A 20 -6.43 5.72 5.83
C ASP A 20 -5.14 6.37 5.33
N ILE A 21 -5.20 7.69 5.15
CA ILE A 21 -4.07 8.53 4.73
C ILE A 21 -4.02 9.75 5.63
N THR A 22 -2.95 9.87 6.44
CA THR A 22 -2.81 10.97 7.40
C THR A 22 -1.98 12.13 6.89
N TRP A 23 -1.13 11.94 5.89
CA TRP A 23 -0.13 12.91 5.45
C TRP A 23 -0.62 13.86 4.33
N ALA A 24 -1.65 13.47 3.57
CA ALA A 24 -2.17 14.27 2.46
C ALA A 24 -3.70 14.17 2.37
N LYS A 25 -4.33 15.26 1.96
CA LYS A 25 -5.77 15.36 1.66
C LYS A 25 -6.09 15.02 0.20
N GLY A 26 -5.08 14.95 -0.66
CA GLY A 26 -5.19 14.71 -2.09
C GLY A 26 -4.01 15.27 -2.85
N PHE A 27 -4.20 15.43 -4.17
CA PHE A 27 -3.19 15.98 -5.08
C PHE A 27 -3.79 17.09 -5.94
N ASP A 28 -3.04 18.17 -6.12
CA ASP A 28 -3.32 19.16 -7.14
C ASP A 28 -2.92 18.61 -8.50
N LEU A 29 -3.90 18.30 -9.35
CA LEU A 29 -3.66 17.71 -10.67
C LEU A 29 -2.94 18.67 -11.63
N SER A 30 -3.03 19.98 -11.41
CA SER A 30 -2.36 20.98 -12.26
C SER A 30 -0.86 21.02 -12.04
N THR A 31 -0.43 20.84 -10.80
CA THR A 31 0.98 20.90 -10.40
C THR A 31 1.61 19.53 -10.12
N GLY A 32 0.77 18.50 -9.95
CA GLY A 32 1.20 17.15 -9.52
C GLY A 32 1.67 17.10 -8.07
N ARG A 33 1.39 18.12 -7.25
CA ARG A 33 1.86 18.22 -5.86
C ARG A 33 0.83 17.73 -4.88
N PRO A 34 1.26 17.08 -3.78
CA PRO A 34 0.36 16.69 -2.70
C PRO A 34 -0.18 17.92 -1.97
N ILE A 35 -1.45 17.84 -1.56
CA ILE A 35 -2.09 18.78 -0.64
C ILE A 35 -1.90 18.18 0.74
N TYR A 36 -0.89 18.66 1.48
CA TYR A 36 -0.53 18.12 2.78
C TYR A 36 -1.59 18.40 3.86
N THR A 37 -1.69 17.50 4.81
CA THR A 37 -2.33 17.76 6.10
C THR A 37 -1.40 18.60 6.97
N GLU A 38 -1.93 19.15 8.06
CA GLU A 38 -1.10 19.77 9.08
C GLU A 38 -0.15 18.72 9.68
N GLY A 39 1.16 19.01 9.71
CA GLY A 39 2.20 18.08 10.14
C GLY A 39 2.48 16.92 9.19
N GLY A 40 1.82 16.84 8.02
CA GLY A 40 2.00 15.76 7.05
C GLY A 40 3.14 15.97 6.06
N ARG A 41 3.74 17.16 6.03
CA ARG A 41 4.85 17.46 5.12
C ARG A 41 6.13 16.80 5.62
N PRO A 42 6.90 16.10 4.75
CA PRO A 42 8.20 15.56 5.12
C PRO A 42 9.13 16.65 5.67
N GLY A 43 9.75 16.37 6.82
CA GLY A 43 10.63 17.32 7.52
C GLY A 43 9.91 18.27 8.47
N ASP A 44 8.60 18.17 8.66
CA ASP A 44 7.89 18.94 9.66
C ASP A 44 8.41 18.60 11.07
N PRO A 45 8.58 19.61 11.95
CA PRO A 45 9.23 19.44 13.27
C PRO A 45 8.45 18.54 14.25
N THR A 46 7.22 18.16 13.91
CA THR A 46 6.42 17.26 14.74
C THR A 46 7.03 15.87 14.94
N ALA A 47 7.91 15.44 14.00
CA ALA A 47 8.65 14.19 14.09
C ALA A 47 10.10 14.38 14.55
N ALA A 48 10.60 15.61 14.68
CA ALA A 48 11.99 15.89 15.02
C ALA A 48 12.25 15.77 16.52
N GLY A 49 13.35 15.11 16.88
CA GLY A 49 13.94 15.17 18.22
C GLY A 49 14.89 16.37 18.30
N GLU A 50 14.87 17.08 19.39
CA GLU A 50 15.83 18.13 19.69
C GLU A 50 17.06 17.54 20.38
N ASP A 51 18.25 18.06 20.03
CA ASP A 51 19.53 17.80 20.71
C ASP A 51 19.84 16.31 20.99
N GLY A 52 19.64 15.44 20.00
CA GLY A 52 19.99 14.03 20.11
C GLY A 52 19.08 13.24 21.04
N LYS A 53 17.90 13.77 21.39
CA LYS A 53 16.86 13.09 22.18
C LYS A 53 15.81 12.45 21.26
N LYS A 54 15.04 11.54 21.84
CA LYS A 54 13.85 10.99 21.18
C LYS A 54 12.88 12.11 20.82
N GLY A 55 12.45 12.17 19.55
CA GLY A 55 11.47 13.12 19.07
C GLY A 55 10.04 12.81 19.56
N LYS A 56 9.14 13.73 19.29
CA LYS A 56 7.71 13.54 19.53
C LYS A 56 7.18 12.38 18.70
N THR A 57 6.41 11.50 19.33
CA THR A 57 5.72 10.41 18.61
C THR A 57 4.57 10.99 17.80
N VAL A 58 4.51 10.63 16.51
CA VAL A 58 3.46 11.03 15.57
C VAL A 58 2.86 9.77 14.97
N PHE A 59 1.54 9.73 14.87
CA PHE A 59 0.85 8.68 14.13
C PHE A 59 0.85 8.99 12.62
N SER A 60 1.19 7.99 11.78
CA SER A 60 1.16 8.08 10.32
C SER A 60 0.49 6.87 9.69
N ALA A 61 -0.35 7.09 8.70
CA ALA A 61 -0.93 6.07 7.84
C ALA A 61 -0.86 6.54 6.36
N PRO A 62 -0.48 5.65 5.42
CA PRO A 62 0.11 4.33 5.66
C PRO A 62 1.43 4.39 6.44
N SER A 63 1.87 3.24 6.96
CA SER A 63 3.18 3.12 7.61
C SER A 63 4.32 3.38 6.60
N PHE A 64 5.58 3.41 7.05
CA PHE A 64 6.75 3.55 6.17
C PHE A 64 6.87 2.41 5.14
N LEU A 65 6.22 1.27 5.38
CA LEU A 65 6.12 0.18 4.40
C LEU A 65 5.16 0.51 3.24
N GLY A 66 4.38 1.60 3.37
CA GLY A 66 3.41 2.04 2.38
C GLY A 66 2.12 1.23 2.40
N GLY A 67 1.10 1.74 1.73
CA GLY A 67 -0.12 0.98 1.43
C GLY A 67 0.11 -0.09 0.34
N LYS A 68 1.22 0.02 -0.38
CA LYS A 68 1.79 -0.95 -1.32
C LYS A 68 3.30 -0.72 -1.37
N ASN A 69 4.07 -1.79 -1.51
CA ASN A 69 5.52 -1.75 -1.70
C ASN A 69 5.90 -2.39 -3.04
N GLN A 70 6.89 -3.30 -3.07
CA GLN A 70 7.38 -3.96 -4.29
C GLN A 70 6.40 -4.96 -4.92
N MET A 71 5.32 -5.34 -4.25
CA MET A 71 4.36 -6.31 -4.77
C MET A 71 3.82 -5.88 -6.14
N GLN A 72 3.91 -6.76 -7.13
CA GLN A 72 3.51 -6.46 -8.51
C GLN A 72 1.97 -6.35 -8.60
N MET A 73 1.52 -5.30 -9.28
CA MET A 73 0.14 -5.17 -9.73
C MET A 73 -0.04 -5.87 -11.08
N ALA A 74 -1.26 -6.26 -11.38
CA ALA A 74 -1.61 -6.76 -12.71
C ALA A 74 -2.70 -5.87 -13.35
N TYR A 75 -2.66 -5.72 -14.66
CA TYR A 75 -3.68 -5.05 -15.45
C TYR A 75 -4.38 -6.05 -16.37
N ASN A 76 -5.69 -6.04 -16.39
CA ASN A 76 -6.47 -6.87 -17.30
C ASN A 76 -7.20 -5.97 -18.32
N PRO A 77 -6.83 -6.03 -19.61
CA PRO A 77 -7.43 -5.18 -20.63
C PRO A 77 -8.90 -5.51 -20.92
N GLN A 78 -9.37 -6.71 -20.59
CA GLN A 78 -10.77 -7.09 -20.77
C GLN A 78 -11.69 -6.46 -19.73
N THR A 79 -11.19 -6.26 -18.50
CA THR A 79 -11.95 -5.57 -17.44
C THR A 79 -11.63 -4.08 -17.36
N GLY A 80 -10.48 -3.64 -17.90
CA GLY A 80 -9.97 -2.28 -17.75
C GLY A 80 -9.47 -1.97 -16.33
N LEU A 81 -9.28 -2.99 -15.48
CA LEU A 81 -8.95 -2.83 -14.07
C LEU A 81 -7.49 -3.19 -13.77
N PHE A 82 -6.91 -2.48 -12.80
CA PHE A 82 -5.71 -2.89 -12.10
C PHE A 82 -6.07 -3.66 -10.83
N TYR A 83 -5.32 -4.73 -10.57
CA TYR A 83 -5.43 -5.52 -9.35
C TYR A 83 -4.24 -5.21 -8.46
N VAL A 84 -4.51 -4.58 -7.32
CA VAL A 84 -3.53 -3.95 -6.45
C VAL A 84 -3.50 -4.66 -5.10
N PRO A 85 -2.39 -5.33 -4.73
CA PRO A 85 -2.21 -5.80 -3.37
C PRO A 85 -1.94 -4.60 -2.46
N ALA A 86 -2.86 -4.34 -1.54
CA ALA A 86 -2.82 -3.20 -0.63
C ALA A 86 -2.76 -3.65 0.82
N ASN A 87 -2.17 -2.82 1.68
CA ASN A 87 -2.09 -3.05 3.12
C ASN A 87 -2.56 -1.82 3.89
N GLU A 88 -3.49 -2.05 4.82
CA GLU A 88 -4.06 -1.04 5.72
C GLU A 88 -3.36 -1.11 7.08
N TRP A 89 -2.24 -0.45 7.18
CA TRP A 89 -1.47 -0.32 8.42
C TRP A 89 -0.93 1.08 8.60
N GLY A 90 -0.95 1.53 9.83
CA GLY A 90 -0.31 2.76 10.26
C GLY A 90 0.93 2.47 11.09
N MET A 91 1.50 3.53 11.64
CA MET A 91 2.61 3.46 12.58
C MET A 91 2.58 4.64 13.54
N ASP A 92 3.06 4.42 14.74
CA ASP A 92 3.64 5.49 15.54
C ASP A 92 5.11 5.60 15.15
N ILE A 93 5.56 6.81 14.86
CA ILE A 93 6.95 7.09 14.46
C ILE A 93 7.51 8.26 15.27
N TRP A 94 8.79 8.21 15.58
CA TRP A 94 9.54 9.28 16.26
C TRP A 94 10.99 9.27 15.80
N ASN A 95 11.65 10.43 15.81
CA ASN A 95 13.07 10.51 15.54
C ASN A 95 13.88 10.00 16.71
N GLU A 96 14.99 9.33 16.43
CA GLU A 96 15.99 8.88 17.40
C GLU A 96 17.38 9.30 16.94
N PRO A 97 18.30 9.54 17.90
CA PRO A 97 19.70 9.71 17.58
C PRO A 97 20.22 8.50 16.81
N VAL A 98 20.90 8.76 15.71
CA VAL A 98 21.42 7.69 14.87
C VAL A 98 22.90 7.44 15.18
N SER A 99 23.23 6.16 15.40
CA SER A 99 24.61 5.70 15.51
C SER A 99 24.80 4.44 14.69
N TYR A 100 25.87 4.37 13.91
CA TYR A 100 26.17 3.19 13.14
C TYR A 100 26.44 1.98 14.05
N LYS A 101 25.75 0.87 13.80
CA LYS A 101 26.02 -0.45 14.38
C LYS A 101 26.02 -1.47 13.24
N ARG A 102 27.12 -2.22 13.14
CA ARG A 102 27.24 -3.27 12.10
C ARG A 102 26.09 -4.29 12.24
N GLY A 103 25.39 -4.56 11.13
CA GLY A 103 24.28 -5.53 11.09
C GLY A 103 22.96 -5.02 11.63
N ALA A 104 22.86 -3.76 12.07
CA ALA A 104 21.61 -3.13 12.48
C ALA A 104 21.09 -2.14 11.42
N ALA A 105 19.78 -1.89 11.43
CA ALA A 105 19.21 -0.86 10.59
C ALA A 105 19.70 0.53 10.99
N TYR A 106 20.03 1.38 10.01
CA TYR A 106 20.53 2.75 10.19
C TYR A 106 19.43 3.74 9.78
N LEU A 107 18.42 3.93 10.62
CA LEU A 107 17.19 4.62 10.26
C LEU A 107 17.02 6.00 10.90
N GLY A 108 17.63 6.28 12.05
CA GLY A 108 17.43 7.54 12.79
C GLY A 108 15.98 7.72 13.28
N ALA A 109 15.21 6.65 13.35
CA ALA A 109 13.81 6.65 13.77
C ALA A 109 13.46 5.36 14.50
N GLY A 110 12.64 5.48 15.53
CA GLY A 110 11.90 4.36 16.11
C GLY A 110 10.47 4.36 15.62
N PHE A 111 9.84 3.19 15.57
CA PHE A 111 8.48 3.05 15.12
C PHE A 111 7.79 1.82 15.71
N THR A 112 6.46 1.85 15.72
CA THR A 112 5.61 0.69 16.03
C THR A 112 4.52 0.60 14.97
N ILE A 113 4.48 -0.52 14.23
CA ILE A 113 3.45 -0.77 13.21
C ILE A 113 2.13 -1.11 13.90
N LYS A 114 1.02 -0.59 13.36
CA LYS A 114 -0.33 -0.79 13.87
C LYS A 114 -1.27 -1.24 12.76
N ALA A 115 -2.06 -2.27 13.02
CA ALA A 115 -3.24 -2.57 12.23
C ALA A 115 -4.25 -1.43 12.40
N LEU A 116 -4.95 -1.06 11.31
CA LEU A 116 -5.97 0.00 11.32
C LEU A 116 -7.38 -0.55 11.42
N HIS A 117 -7.55 -1.84 11.15
CA HIS A 117 -8.81 -2.57 11.18
C HIS A 117 -8.65 -3.86 11.98
N ASP A 118 -9.71 -4.27 12.65
CA ASP A 118 -9.70 -5.48 13.50
C ASP A 118 -9.79 -6.77 12.69
N ASP A 119 -10.36 -6.70 11.49
CA ASP A 119 -10.70 -7.85 10.64
C ASP A 119 -9.72 -8.11 9.48
N TYR A 120 -8.87 -7.12 9.12
CA TYR A 120 -7.91 -7.30 8.02
C TYR A 120 -6.76 -6.29 8.07
N ILE A 121 -5.65 -6.68 7.47
CA ILE A 121 -4.54 -5.78 7.13
C ILE A 121 -4.38 -5.73 5.60
N GLY A 122 -4.32 -6.89 4.95
CA GLY A 122 -4.18 -6.99 3.51
C GLY A 122 -5.52 -6.93 2.77
N ALA A 123 -5.51 -6.38 1.57
CA ALA A 123 -6.64 -6.44 0.66
C ALA A 123 -6.16 -6.47 -0.80
N LEU A 124 -6.65 -7.44 -1.58
CA LEU A 124 -6.54 -7.32 -3.03
C LEU A 124 -7.66 -6.41 -3.52
N ARG A 125 -7.32 -5.33 -4.20
CA ARG A 125 -8.27 -4.33 -4.71
C ARG A 125 -8.25 -4.26 -6.22
N ALA A 126 -9.43 -4.32 -6.84
CA ALA A 126 -9.58 -3.92 -8.24
C ALA A 126 -9.83 -2.42 -8.33
N VAL A 127 -9.03 -1.75 -9.10
CA VAL A 127 -9.00 -0.29 -9.23
C VAL A 127 -9.29 0.08 -10.68
N ASP A 128 -10.28 0.94 -10.87
CA ASP A 128 -10.55 1.56 -12.16
C ASP A 128 -9.71 2.85 -12.29
N PRO A 129 -8.69 2.86 -13.16
CA PRO A 129 -7.81 4.03 -13.31
C PRO A 129 -8.49 5.23 -13.97
N VAL A 130 -9.56 5.00 -14.73
CA VAL A 130 -10.31 6.06 -15.42
C VAL A 130 -11.29 6.72 -14.46
N ALA A 131 -12.09 5.91 -13.76
CA ALA A 131 -13.05 6.41 -12.78
C ALA A 131 -12.38 6.86 -11.46
N GLY A 132 -11.13 6.49 -11.22
CA GLY A 132 -10.41 6.85 -9.99
C GLY A 132 -10.98 6.23 -8.73
N LYS A 133 -11.40 4.96 -8.78
CA LYS A 133 -12.07 4.30 -7.65
C LYS A 133 -11.73 2.82 -7.51
N ILE A 134 -11.89 2.32 -6.30
CA ILE A 134 -11.90 0.88 -6.01
C ILE A 134 -13.25 0.32 -6.45
N VAL A 135 -13.23 -0.72 -7.29
CA VAL A 135 -14.43 -1.40 -7.80
C VAL A 135 -14.87 -2.50 -6.85
N TRP A 136 -13.90 -3.30 -6.37
CA TRP A 136 -14.12 -4.34 -5.37
C TRP A 136 -12.85 -4.54 -4.53
N GLU A 137 -13.01 -5.15 -3.36
CA GLU A 137 -11.91 -5.58 -2.51
C GLU A 137 -12.14 -7.00 -1.96
N ASN A 138 -11.06 -7.77 -1.87
CA ASN A 138 -11.02 -9.05 -1.18
C ASN A 138 -10.03 -8.92 -0.01
N LYS A 139 -10.57 -8.95 1.22
CA LYS A 139 -9.84 -8.72 2.46
C LYS A 139 -9.09 -9.96 2.91
N ASN A 140 -7.92 -9.76 3.54
CA ASN A 140 -7.07 -10.80 4.10
C ASN A 140 -6.60 -10.37 5.48
N PHE A 141 -6.59 -11.30 6.43
CA PHE A 141 -6.18 -11.00 7.80
C PHE A 141 -4.73 -10.52 7.85
N ALA A 142 -3.81 -11.21 7.17
CA ALA A 142 -2.42 -10.83 7.13
C ALA A 142 -2.11 -9.84 5.98
N PRO A 143 -1.02 -9.08 6.08
CA PRO A 143 -0.59 -8.18 5.01
C PRO A 143 -0.20 -8.96 3.75
N LEU A 144 -0.53 -8.42 2.58
CA LEU A 144 -0.16 -9.01 1.30
C LEU A 144 1.27 -8.61 0.93
N TRP A 145 2.11 -9.61 0.63
CA TRP A 145 3.50 -9.43 0.19
C TRP A 145 3.75 -10.00 -1.21
N GLY A 146 2.85 -10.87 -1.69
CA GLY A 146 2.90 -11.43 -3.04
C GLY A 146 2.39 -10.48 -4.10
N GLY A 147 2.80 -10.72 -5.35
CA GLY A 147 2.25 -10.03 -6.50
C GLY A 147 0.93 -10.64 -6.97
N VAL A 148 0.44 -10.12 -8.08
CA VAL A 148 -0.83 -10.54 -8.70
C VAL A 148 -0.58 -10.94 -10.15
N LEU A 149 -1.19 -12.04 -10.57
CA LEU A 149 -1.32 -12.44 -11.96
C LEU A 149 -2.78 -12.33 -12.39
N THR A 150 -3.05 -11.79 -13.57
CA THR A 150 -4.39 -11.87 -14.19
C THR A 150 -4.34 -12.57 -15.53
N THR A 151 -5.40 -13.27 -15.88
CA THR A 151 -5.48 -14.09 -17.10
C THR A 151 -6.55 -13.62 -18.05
N GLY A 152 -6.40 -13.94 -19.35
CA GLY A 152 -7.42 -13.74 -20.37
C GLY A 152 -8.72 -14.54 -20.13
N GLY A 153 -8.68 -15.56 -19.26
CA GLY A 153 -9.86 -16.32 -18.82
C GLY A 153 -10.67 -15.65 -17.71
N GLY A 154 -10.32 -14.42 -17.31
CA GLY A 154 -11.08 -13.64 -16.32
C GLY A 154 -10.78 -14.00 -14.87
N LEU A 155 -9.61 -14.54 -14.58
CA LEU A 155 -9.17 -14.85 -13.23
C LEU A 155 -8.04 -13.93 -12.80
N SER A 156 -7.99 -13.64 -11.49
CA SER A 156 -6.86 -12.98 -10.82
C SER A 156 -6.31 -13.90 -9.74
N PHE A 157 -5.01 -14.18 -9.79
CA PHE A 157 -4.31 -15.02 -8.81
C PHE A 157 -3.43 -14.16 -7.91
N TYR A 158 -3.39 -14.51 -6.63
CA TYR A 158 -2.46 -13.93 -5.67
C TYR A 158 -2.19 -14.88 -4.52
N GLY A 159 -1.05 -14.68 -3.86
CA GLY A 159 -0.65 -15.48 -2.70
C GLY A 159 -0.83 -14.73 -1.38
N THR A 160 -1.03 -15.47 -0.30
CA THR A 160 -1.11 -14.93 1.05
C THR A 160 0.01 -15.43 1.95
N PRO A 161 0.39 -14.68 3.01
CA PRO A 161 1.41 -15.13 3.96
C PRO A 161 1.02 -16.39 4.73
N GLU A 162 -0.29 -16.67 4.87
CA GLU A 162 -0.80 -17.89 5.50
C GLU A 162 -0.60 -19.13 4.61
N GLY A 163 -0.08 -18.96 3.40
CA GLY A 163 0.24 -20.03 2.48
C GLY A 163 -0.90 -20.44 1.56
N PHE A 164 -1.84 -19.56 1.28
CA PHE A 164 -2.85 -19.81 0.27
C PHE A 164 -2.46 -19.17 -1.07
N LEU A 165 -2.58 -19.94 -2.14
CA LEU A 165 -2.70 -19.42 -3.49
C LEU A 165 -4.18 -19.37 -3.83
N LYS A 166 -4.69 -18.17 -4.13
CA LYS A 166 -6.11 -17.92 -4.38
C LYS A 166 -6.36 -17.48 -5.81
N ALA A 167 -7.49 -17.90 -6.37
CA ALA A 167 -8.02 -17.41 -7.64
C ALA A 167 -9.36 -16.69 -7.40
N LEU A 168 -9.46 -15.48 -7.90
CA LEU A 168 -10.67 -14.68 -7.84
C LEU A 168 -11.23 -14.46 -9.25
N ASP A 169 -12.54 -14.37 -9.35
CA ASP A 169 -13.19 -13.79 -10.53
C ASP A 169 -12.75 -12.33 -10.68
N ALA A 170 -12.16 -12.00 -11.81
CA ALA A 170 -11.52 -10.71 -12.03
C ALA A 170 -12.52 -9.52 -12.05
N LYS A 171 -13.78 -9.76 -12.37
CA LYS A 171 -14.82 -8.72 -12.42
C LYS A 171 -15.42 -8.42 -11.06
N THR A 172 -15.57 -9.46 -10.22
CA THR A 172 -16.36 -9.37 -8.99
C THR A 172 -15.54 -9.47 -7.71
N GLY A 173 -14.29 -9.96 -7.79
CA GLY A 173 -13.45 -10.23 -6.62
C GLY A 173 -13.88 -11.45 -5.80
N LYS A 174 -14.87 -12.23 -6.29
CA LYS A 174 -15.32 -13.45 -5.62
C LYS A 174 -14.23 -14.52 -5.71
N GLU A 175 -13.86 -15.12 -4.58
CA GLU A 175 -12.97 -16.28 -4.55
C GLU A 175 -13.67 -17.48 -5.21
N VAL A 176 -13.02 -18.04 -6.22
CA VAL A 176 -13.53 -19.20 -6.98
C VAL A 176 -12.70 -20.45 -6.74
N TRP A 177 -11.47 -20.29 -6.25
CA TRP A 177 -10.59 -21.40 -5.91
C TRP A 177 -9.50 -20.95 -4.95
N SER A 178 -9.06 -21.85 -4.08
CA SER A 178 -7.88 -21.68 -3.25
C SER A 178 -7.17 -23.01 -3.01
N PHE A 179 -5.85 -22.91 -2.82
CA PHE A 179 -4.99 -24.06 -2.55
C PHE A 179 -4.00 -23.71 -1.45
N GLN A 180 -3.87 -24.60 -0.45
CA GLN A 180 -2.90 -24.46 0.63
C GLN A 180 -1.55 -25.01 0.18
N THR A 181 -0.54 -24.15 0.13
CA THR A 181 0.81 -24.47 -0.36
C THR A 181 1.74 -25.00 0.74
N GLY A 182 1.34 -24.91 2.01
CA GLY A 182 2.15 -25.31 3.17
C GLY A 182 3.18 -24.28 3.62
N SER A 183 3.37 -23.18 2.89
CA SER A 183 4.25 -22.04 3.26
C SER A 183 3.70 -20.76 2.70
N GLY A 184 4.09 -19.61 3.29
CA GLY A 184 3.69 -18.29 2.81
C GLY A 184 4.06 -18.05 1.34
N VAL A 185 3.11 -17.53 0.55
CA VAL A 185 3.30 -17.20 -0.87
C VAL A 185 3.62 -15.71 -0.96
N VAL A 186 4.90 -15.38 -1.08
CA VAL A 186 5.40 -13.99 -1.17
C VAL A 186 5.96 -13.62 -2.53
N ALA A 187 6.18 -14.60 -3.40
CA ALA A 187 6.50 -14.38 -4.81
C ALA A 187 5.21 -14.13 -5.62
N PRO A 188 5.27 -13.37 -6.73
CA PRO A 188 4.15 -13.29 -7.66
C PRO A 188 3.90 -14.67 -8.30
N PRO A 189 2.64 -15.03 -8.55
CA PRO A 189 2.25 -16.24 -9.27
C PRO A 189 2.76 -16.29 -10.70
#